data_d06a2fb09b5619df2014d8c46fb79224
#
_entry.id   d06a2fb09b5619df2014d8c46fb79224
#
_cell.length_a   1.000
_cell.length_b   1.000
_cell.length_c   1.000
_cell.angle_alpha   90.00
_cell.angle_beta   90.00
_cell.angle_gamma   90.00
#
_symmetry.space_group_name_H-M   'P 1'
#
loop_
_entity.id
_entity.type
_entity.pdbx_description
1 polymer ?
#
loop_
_entity_poly.entity_id
_entity_poly.type
_entity_poly.pdbx_seq_one_letter_code
_entity_poly.pdbx_strand_id
1 'polypeptide(L)'
;DIDKFKCSMKYKDMLEKFLIAYFYSITSKPLMLGDFQVLSSEEIAEVFKSTENGYSNNLYNRIEITIDRLCKLIENRQSNVMSQYNDYSFQLFKTAKTEDEKTKMRNMFSKERMEISKNCRSSLRKYFNKYKVNVTKLYKLFLSTINDFDIYQYPYLSELKKETTKNIKANSYDFEDLASLIYIKRLISPDKYYEKIKHVVIDEAQDLGEFNFYSLKATLPSATFSIFGDLAQSIYDYRGINNWTEVNNSMFNNNGNIINFNKSYRTTAEIMDVADDVAESIGLGRSDLVVRHGEEVNVMKVEEENNIPQYIKEKLIEYKEKGYKTIAIISKTDLLSNYINDDLSALGIHIPNVT
;
A
#
# COMPACT_ATOMS: atom_id res chain seq x y z
N ASP A 1 -9.17 -14.01 -7.99
CA ASP A 1 -9.07 -12.63 -8.45
C ASP A 1 -7.91 -11.93 -7.75
N ILE A 2 -6.91 -11.49 -8.55
CA ILE A 2 -5.63 -10.94 -8.07
C ILE A 2 -5.86 -9.61 -7.33
N ASP A 3 -6.73 -8.77 -7.86
CA ASP A 3 -6.96 -7.42 -7.34
C ASP A 3 -7.62 -7.48 -5.96
N LYS A 4 -8.65 -8.32 -5.82
CA LYS A 4 -9.30 -8.53 -4.51
C LYS A 4 -8.33 -9.10 -3.48
N PHE A 5 -7.45 -10.03 -3.89
CA PHE A 5 -6.45 -10.57 -2.99
C PHE A 5 -5.45 -9.52 -2.53
N LYS A 6 -4.93 -8.67 -3.44
CA LYS A 6 -4.01 -7.56 -3.09
C LYS A 6 -4.64 -6.54 -2.14
N CYS A 7 -5.96 -6.35 -2.21
CA CYS A 7 -6.72 -5.47 -1.31
C CYS A 7 -7.16 -6.13 0.00
N SER A 8 -6.86 -7.41 0.22
CA SER A 8 -7.31 -8.19 1.38
C SER A 8 -6.34 -8.14 2.57
N MET A 9 -6.86 -8.44 3.77
CA MET A 9 -6.04 -8.62 4.97
C MET A 9 -5.11 -9.83 4.86
N LYS A 10 -5.42 -10.83 4.04
CA LYS A 10 -4.52 -11.97 3.79
C LYS A 10 -3.22 -11.53 3.13
N TYR A 11 -3.31 -10.66 2.12
CA TYR A 11 -2.13 -10.09 1.47
C TYR A 11 -1.32 -9.19 2.42
N LYS A 12 -2.01 -8.38 3.23
CA LYS A 12 -1.40 -7.59 4.31
C LYS A 12 -0.60 -8.49 5.27
N ASP A 13 -1.15 -9.60 5.71
CA ASP A 13 -0.48 -10.53 6.64
C ASP A 13 0.79 -11.14 6.03
N MET A 14 0.77 -11.49 4.74
CA MET A 14 1.95 -11.96 4.03
C MET A 14 3.03 -10.89 3.97
N LEU A 15 2.65 -9.66 3.62
CA LEU A 15 3.56 -8.52 3.59
C LEU A 15 4.15 -8.23 4.98
N GLU A 16 3.34 -8.28 6.02
CA GLU A 16 3.78 -8.04 7.40
C GLU A 16 4.78 -9.09 7.88
N LYS A 17 4.53 -10.36 7.61
CA LYS A 17 5.48 -11.45 7.91
C LYS A 17 6.82 -11.26 7.18
N PHE A 18 6.77 -10.88 5.91
CA PHE A 18 7.97 -10.53 5.16
C PHE A 18 8.73 -9.37 5.82
N LEU A 19 8.04 -8.29 6.19
CA LEU A 19 8.65 -7.12 6.81
C LEU A 19 9.29 -7.45 8.17
N ILE A 20 8.64 -8.28 8.97
CA ILE A 20 9.20 -8.81 10.21
C ILE A 20 10.48 -9.60 9.93
N ALA A 21 10.46 -10.54 9.00
CA ALA A 21 11.63 -11.32 8.61
C ALA A 21 12.76 -10.42 8.06
N TYR A 22 12.41 -9.41 7.27
CA TYR A 22 13.37 -8.42 6.78
C TYR A 22 14.01 -7.64 7.93
N PHE A 23 13.26 -7.20 8.92
CA PHE A 23 13.79 -6.48 10.08
C PHE A 23 14.71 -7.37 10.93
N TYR A 24 14.38 -8.64 11.12
CA TYR A 24 15.30 -9.59 11.75
C TYR A 24 16.59 -9.77 10.95
N SER A 25 16.54 -9.76 9.63
CA SER A 25 17.73 -9.92 8.77
C SER A 25 18.73 -8.78 8.92
N ILE A 26 18.31 -7.60 9.40
CA ILE A 26 19.16 -6.41 9.60
C ILE A 26 20.26 -6.68 10.63
N THR A 27 19.97 -7.49 11.62
CA THR A 27 20.87 -7.79 12.73
C THR A 27 21.49 -9.20 12.66
N SER A 28 21.26 -9.94 11.59
CA SER A 28 21.66 -11.34 11.47
C SER A 28 23.16 -11.58 11.26
N LYS A 29 23.93 -10.51 11.02
CA LYS A 29 25.37 -10.62 10.75
C LYS A 29 26.16 -9.82 11.78
N PRO A 30 27.35 -10.31 12.23
CA PRO A 30 28.22 -9.55 13.10
C PRO A 30 28.83 -8.33 12.38
N LEU A 31 29.28 -7.35 13.14
CA LEU A 31 30.12 -6.26 12.63
C LEU A 31 31.57 -6.73 12.61
N MET A 32 32.13 -6.83 11.40
CA MET A 32 33.50 -7.29 11.16
C MET A 32 34.39 -6.14 10.69
N LEU A 33 35.67 -6.21 11.09
CA LEU A 33 36.77 -5.47 10.48
C LEU A 33 37.80 -6.50 10.00
N GLY A 34 37.91 -6.70 8.71
CA GLY A 34 38.55 -7.87 8.16
C GLY A 34 37.91 -9.14 8.74
N ASP A 35 38.71 -10.01 9.34
CA ASP A 35 38.24 -11.23 10.02
C ASP A 35 38.05 -11.03 11.55
N PHE A 36 38.25 -9.83 12.08
CA PHE A 36 38.07 -9.52 13.50
C PHE A 36 36.60 -9.12 13.75
N GLN A 37 35.96 -9.79 14.70
CA GLN A 37 34.58 -9.46 15.10
C GLN A 37 34.60 -8.35 16.17
N VAL A 38 34.00 -7.19 15.83
CA VAL A 38 33.86 -6.04 16.74
C VAL A 38 32.62 -6.15 17.60
N LEU A 39 31.49 -6.57 16.97
CA LEU A 39 30.20 -6.81 17.64
C LEU A 39 29.59 -8.10 17.12
N SER A 40 29.00 -8.89 17.99
CA SER A 40 28.28 -10.08 17.59
C SER A 40 26.90 -9.72 17.01
N SER A 41 26.30 -10.65 16.27
CA SER A 41 24.91 -10.52 15.77
C SER A 41 23.91 -10.36 16.91
N GLU A 42 24.12 -11.06 18.03
CA GLU A 42 23.29 -11.03 19.22
C GLU A 42 23.33 -9.65 19.89
N GLU A 43 24.53 -9.05 20.05
CA GLU A 43 24.67 -7.69 20.60
C GLU A 43 23.97 -6.65 19.74
N ILE A 44 24.13 -6.76 18.41
CA ILE A 44 23.44 -5.85 17.47
C ILE A 44 21.92 -6.04 17.56
N ALA A 45 21.44 -7.29 17.62
CA ALA A 45 20.02 -7.61 17.71
C ALA A 45 19.39 -7.11 19.02
N GLU A 46 20.07 -7.27 20.15
CA GLU A 46 19.60 -6.79 21.45
C GLU A 46 19.44 -5.26 21.46
N VAL A 47 20.46 -4.54 20.96
CA VAL A 47 20.40 -3.08 20.87
C VAL A 47 19.31 -2.63 19.89
N PHE A 48 19.17 -3.28 18.73
CA PHE A 48 18.12 -2.96 17.76
C PHE A 48 16.72 -3.23 18.32
N LYS A 49 16.53 -4.34 19.03
CA LYS A 49 15.27 -4.68 19.70
C LYS A 49 14.89 -3.63 20.75
N SER A 50 15.87 -3.12 21.50
CA SER A 50 15.64 -2.08 22.52
C SER A 50 15.11 -0.75 21.95
N THR A 51 15.11 -0.57 20.61
CA THR A 51 14.56 0.62 19.93
C THR A 51 13.09 0.49 19.56
N GLU A 52 12.43 -0.64 19.83
CA GLU A 52 11.04 -0.89 19.40
C GLU A 52 10.01 0.02 20.08
N ASN A 53 10.24 0.43 21.30
CA ASN A 53 9.28 1.18 22.12
C ASN A 53 9.43 2.71 22.07
N GLY A 54 10.08 3.27 21.06
CA GLY A 54 10.33 4.71 20.94
C GLY A 54 9.23 5.48 20.19
N TYR A 55 9.11 6.79 20.45
CA TYR A 55 8.14 7.72 19.82
C TYR A 55 8.25 7.83 18.29
N SER A 56 9.23 7.24 17.66
CA SER A 56 9.46 7.26 16.21
C SER A 56 9.80 5.86 15.72
N ASN A 57 8.80 5.00 15.66
CA ASN A 57 8.94 3.57 15.44
C ASN A 57 9.08 3.18 13.96
N ASN A 58 9.81 3.99 13.15
CA ASN A 58 10.14 3.63 11.78
C ASN A 58 11.57 3.11 11.65
N LEU A 59 11.78 2.28 10.64
CA LEU A 59 13.05 1.59 10.44
C LEU A 59 14.26 2.53 10.39
N TYR A 60 14.17 3.64 9.67
CA TYR A 60 15.32 4.53 9.50
C TYR A 60 15.71 5.20 10.81
N ASN A 61 14.76 5.62 11.62
CA ASN A 61 15.05 6.19 12.94
C ASN A 61 15.58 5.12 13.89
N ARG A 62 15.02 3.91 13.89
CA ARG A 62 15.52 2.79 14.68
C ARG A 62 16.98 2.48 14.34
N ILE A 63 17.35 2.48 13.06
CA ILE A 63 18.73 2.30 12.60
C ILE A 63 19.64 3.40 13.16
N GLU A 64 19.27 4.68 13.09
CA GLU A 64 20.09 5.78 13.61
C GLU A 64 20.28 5.68 15.14
N ILE A 65 19.21 5.41 15.89
CA ILE A 65 19.28 5.21 17.33
C ILE A 65 20.17 3.99 17.67
N THR A 66 20.06 2.92 16.90
CA THR A 66 20.89 1.72 17.07
C THR A 66 22.35 2.06 16.84
N ILE A 67 22.69 2.79 15.80
CA ILE A 67 24.05 3.25 15.53
C ILE A 67 24.60 4.05 16.71
N ASP A 68 23.83 4.99 17.27
CA ASP A 68 24.23 5.80 18.41
C ASP A 68 24.50 4.95 19.67
N ARG A 69 23.62 3.98 19.94
CA ARG A 69 23.78 3.07 21.09
C ARG A 69 24.94 2.12 20.91
N LEU A 70 25.16 1.57 19.72
CA LEU A 70 26.29 0.69 19.42
C LEU A 70 27.63 1.45 19.46
N CYS A 71 27.69 2.71 19.00
CA CYS A 71 28.87 3.55 19.17
C CYS A 71 29.24 3.69 20.64
N LYS A 72 28.27 4.05 21.49
CA LYS A 72 28.50 4.15 22.95
C LYS A 72 28.97 2.83 23.57
N LEU A 73 28.41 1.70 23.11
CA LEU A 73 28.82 0.36 23.56
C LEU A 73 30.28 0.09 23.21
N ILE A 74 30.70 0.39 21.98
CA ILE A 74 32.08 0.25 21.51
C ILE A 74 33.00 1.19 22.29
N GLU A 75 32.61 2.45 22.48
CA GLU A 75 33.38 3.45 23.27
C GLU A 75 33.60 2.99 24.71
N ASN A 76 32.56 2.51 25.38
CA ASN A 76 32.64 1.99 26.76
C ASN A 76 33.53 0.76 26.88
N ARG A 77 33.68 -0.02 25.83
CA ARG A 77 34.54 -1.24 25.80
C ARG A 77 35.82 -1.03 25.00
N GLN A 78 36.16 0.20 24.63
CA GLN A 78 37.22 0.51 23.68
C GLN A 78 38.59 -0.10 24.09
N SER A 79 38.98 -0.03 25.37
CA SER A 79 40.23 -0.60 25.85
C SER A 79 40.28 -2.12 25.67
N ASN A 80 39.18 -2.81 25.95
CA ASN A 80 39.09 -4.27 25.82
C ASN A 80 39.08 -4.69 24.35
N VAL A 81 38.22 -4.06 23.53
CA VAL A 81 38.12 -4.34 22.07
C VAL A 81 39.48 -4.07 21.41
N MET A 82 40.19 -3.00 21.81
CA MET A 82 41.47 -2.65 21.26
C MET A 82 42.56 -3.65 21.70
N SER A 83 42.53 -4.13 22.95
CA SER A 83 43.43 -5.19 23.42
C SER A 83 43.26 -6.47 22.60
N GLN A 84 42.01 -6.94 22.47
CA GLN A 84 41.71 -8.14 21.69
C GLN A 84 42.09 -7.99 20.20
N TYR A 85 41.86 -6.79 19.62
CA TYR A 85 42.28 -6.49 18.26
C TYR A 85 43.82 -6.51 18.12
N ASN A 86 44.54 -5.97 19.09
CA ASN A 86 46.00 -5.99 19.07
C ASN A 86 46.54 -7.42 19.12
N ASP A 87 45.99 -8.29 19.98
CA ASP A 87 46.35 -9.70 20.03
C ASP A 87 46.07 -10.42 18.73
N TYR A 88 44.90 -10.19 18.15
CA TYR A 88 44.53 -10.72 16.83
C TYR A 88 45.49 -10.24 15.72
N SER A 89 45.74 -8.94 15.64
CA SER A 89 46.62 -8.36 14.63
C SER A 89 48.05 -8.83 14.79
N PHE A 90 48.52 -9.05 16.02
CA PHE A 90 49.83 -9.59 16.29
C PHE A 90 49.97 -11.04 15.83
N GLN A 91 48.99 -11.90 16.09
CA GLN A 91 49.00 -13.28 15.60
C GLN A 91 48.98 -13.32 14.08
N LEU A 92 48.16 -12.51 13.45
CA LEU A 92 48.07 -12.44 11.98
C LEU A 92 49.39 -11.93 11.36
N PHE A 93 50.03 -10.92 12.00
CA PHE A 93 51.31 -10.38 11.54
C PHE A 93 52.43 -11.44 11.49
N LYS A 94 52.41 -12.43 12.42
CA LYS A 94 53.37 -13.52 12.42
C LYS A 94 53.29 -14.44 11.20
N THR A 95 52.18 -14.44 10.48
CA THR A 95 51.99 -15.26 9.26
C THR A 95 52.66 -14.64 8.04
N ALA A 96 53.04 -13.37 8.06
CA ALA A 96 53.67 -12.66 6.95
C ALA A 96 55.08 -13.19 6.71
N LYS A 97 55.39 -13.61 5.49
CA LYS A 97 56.65 -14.18 5.05
C LYS A 97 57.58 -13.17 4.40
N THR A 98 57.05 -12.12 3.82
CA THR A 98 57.85 -11.09 3.10
C THR A 98 57.68 -9.72 3.75
N GLU A 99 58.66 -8.83 3.54
CA GLU A 99 58.58 -7.43 4.04
C GLU A 99 57.47 -6.64 3.39
N ASP A 100 57.12 -6.95 2.14
CA ASP A 100 55.99 -6.34 1.43
C ASP A 100 54.65 -6.72 2.10
N GLU A 101 54.48 -7.99 2.45
CA GLU A 101 53.30 -8.47 3.21
C GLU A 101 53.20 -7.78 4.56
N LYS A 102 54.31 -7.69 5.30
CA LYS A 102 54.36 -7.02 6.60
C LYS A 102 53.96 -5.54 6.50
N THR A 103 54.43 -4.86 5.47
CA THR A 103 54.09 -3.44 5.22
C THR A 103 52.61 -3.26 4.90
N LYS A 104 52.04 -4.12 4.06
CA LYS A 104 50.58 -4.14 3.75
C LYS A 104 49.75 -4.39 5.02
N MET A 105 50.16 -5.36 5.85
CA MET A 105 49.49 -5.65 7.11
C MET A 105 49.54 -4.48 8.09
N ARG A 106 50.70 -3.82 8.26
CA ARG A 106 50.83 -2.64 9.13
C ARG A 106 49.86 -1.54 8.71
N ASN A 107 49.78 -1.26 7.43
CA ASN A 107 48.84 -0.24 6.88
C ASN A 107 47.39 -0.63 7.12
N MET A 108 47.03 -1.90 6.91
CA MET A 108 45.70 -2.43 7.16
C MET A 108 45.31 -2.30 8.64
N PHE A 109 46.16 -2.78 9.54
CA PHE A 109 45.94 -2.72 10.99
C PHE A 109 45.86 -1.29 11.52
N SER A 110 46.66 -0.37 10.98
CA SER A 110 46.59 1.06 11.34
C SER A 110 45.22 1.63 10.99
N LYS A 111 44.73 1.32 9.79
CA LYS A 111 43.38 1.77 9.31
C LYS A 111 42.27 1.17 10.17
N GLU A 112 42.31 -0.12 10.44
CA GLU A 112 41.27 -0.82 11.23
C GLU A 112 41.24 -0.32 12.69
N ARG A 113 42.39 -0.05 13.31
CA ARG A 113 42.46 0.60 14.63
C ARG A 113 41.79 1.96 14.65
N MET A 114 41.98 2.76 13.60
CA MET A 114 41.29 4.06 13.46
C MET A 114 39.77 3.89 13.31
N GLU A 115 39.32 2.85 12.62
CA GLU A 115 37.89 2.56 12.49
C GLU A 115 37.24 2.19 13.83
N ILE A 116 37.94 1.40 14.68
CA ILE A 116 37.48 1.09 16.04
C ILE A 116 37.50 2.33 16.95
N SER A 117 38.59 3.12 16.92
CA SER A 117 38.81 4.18 17.91
C SER A 117 38.14 5.53 17.58
N LYS A 118 38.06 5.90 16.31
CA LYS A 118 37.61 7.24 15.88
C LYS A 118 36.45 7.23 14.91
N ASN A 119 36.26 6.15 14.14
CA ASN A 119 35.33 6.10 13.00
C ASN A 119 34.24 5.04 13.18
N CYS A 120 33.96 4.54 14.40
CA CYS A 120 32.98 3.46 14.60
C CYS A 120 31.59 3.81 14.02
N ARG A 121 31.19 5.06 14.13
CA ARG A 121 29.93 5.54 13.53
C ARG A 121 29.89 5.37 12.01
N SER A 122 30.99 5.64 11.32
CA SER A 122 31.11 5.47 9.87
C SER A 122 31.01 4.00 9.48
N SER A 123 31.66 3.11 10.22
CA SER A 123 31.63 1.65 10.00
C SER A 123 30.23 1.09 10.25
N LEU A 124 29.56 1.51 11.32
CA LEU A 124 28.17 1.14 11.59
C LEU A 124 27.22 1.67 10.52
N ARG A 125 27.39 2.91 10.05
CA ARG A 125 26.60 3.44 8.93
C ARG A 125 26.78 2.61 7.66
N LYS A 126 28.00 2.20 7.31
CA LYS A 126 28.23 1.29 6.18
C LYS A 126 27.54 -0.06 6.38
N TYR A 127 27.61 -0.60 7.59
CA TYR A 127 26.93 -1.86 7.94
C TYR A 127 25.41 -1.76 7.70
N PHE A 128 24.76 -0.68 8.16
CA PHE A 128 23.31 -0.50 8.05
C PHE A 128 22.82 0.07 6.72
N ASN A 129 23.66 0.73 5.92
CA ASN A 129 23.24 1.39 4.67
C ASN A 129 22.57 0.44 3.65
N LYS A 130 23.00 -0.84 3.61
CA LYS A 130 22.40 -1.84 2.73
C LYS A 130 20.93 -2.12 3.05
N TYR A 131 20.48 -1.82 4.26
CA TYR A 131 19.11 -2.02 4.73
C TYR A 131 18.24 -0.74 4.61
N LYS A 132 18.83 0.42 4.32
CA LYS A 132 18.10 1.64 4.02
C LYS A 132 17.63 1.62 2.56
N VAL A 133 16.60 0.82 2.30
CA VAL A 133 16.02 0.65 0.97
C VAL A 133 14.75 1.50 0.83
N ASN A 134 14.46 1.99 -0.37
CA ASN A 134 13.23 2.70 -0.65
C ASN A 134 12.03 1.73 -0.73
N VAL A 135 10.81 2.30 -0.70
CA VAL A 135 9.55 1.56 -0.72
C VAL A 135 9.47 0.58 -1.88
N THR A 136 9.74 1.07 -3.10
CA THR A 136 9.67 0.25 -4.32
C THR A 136 10.63 -0.94 -4.27
N LYS A 137 11.86 -0.72 -3.80
CA LYS A 137 12.85 -1.79 -3.70
C LYS A 137 12.42 -2.84 -2.68
N LEU A 138 11.85 -2.41 -1.54
CA LEU A 138 11.37 -3.34 -0.52
C LEU A 138 10.14 -4.13 -1.01
N TYR A 139 9.24 -3.47 -1.72
CA TYR A 139 8.09 -4.15 -2.33
C TYR A 139 8.52 -5.15 -3.41
N LYS A 140 9.50 -4.80 -4.27
CA LYS A 140 10.12 -5.74 -5.22
C LYS A 140 10.75 -6.95 -4.52
N LEU A 141 11.41 -6.74 -3.38
CA LEU A 141 11.99 -7.81 -2.60
C LEU A 141 10.91 -8.74 -2.03
N PHE A 142 9.82 -8.18 -1.49
CA PHE A 142 8.66 -8.95 -1.07
C PHE A 142 8.13 -9.82 -2.21
N LEU A 143 7.84 -9.23 -3.38
CA LEU A 143 7.35 -9.97 -4.55
C LEU A 143 8.33 -11.07 -5.00
N SER A 144 9.64 -10.86 -4.86
CA SER A 144 10.63 -11.88 -5.25
C SER A 144 10.60 -13.10 -4.33
N THR A 145 10.27 -12.92 -3.06
CA THR A 145 10.23 -13.95 -2.01
C THR A 145 8.81 -14.28 -1.53
N ILE A 146 7.78 -13.81 -2.22
CA ILE A 146 6.38 -13.90 -1.78
C ILE A 146 5.92 -15.34 -1.51
N ASN A 147 6.47 -16.31 -2.24
CA ASN A 147 6.16 -17.72 -2.04
C ASN A 147 6.52 -18.22 -0.64
N ASP A 148 7.58 -17.67 -0.03
CA ASP A 148 8.03 -18.06 1.31
C ASP A 148 7.05 -17.60 2.41
N PHE A 149 6.16 -16.67 2.07
CA PHE A 149 5.19 -16.05 2.98
C PHE A 149 3.74 -16.45 2.66
N ASP A 150 3.51 -17.25 1.62
CA ASP A 150 2.18 -17.68 1.19
C ASP A 150 1.62 -18.80 2.08
N ILE A 151 1.14 -18.40 3.27
CA ILE A 151 0.46 -19.29 4.22
C ILE A 151 -0.97 -19.63 3.81
N TYR A 152 -1.53 -18.93 2.83
CA TYR A 152 -2.91 -19.09 2.36
C TYR A 152 -3.01 -19.96 1.12
N GLN A 153 -1.87 -20.37 0.53
CA GLN A 153 -1.78 -21.17 -0.69
C GLN A 153 -2.60 -20.55 -1.83
N TYR A 154 -2.37 -19.24 -2.07
CA TYR A 154 -3.12 -18.49 -3.07
C TYR A 154 -2.85 -19.02 -4.49
N PRO A 155 -3.88 -19.49 -5.22
CA PRO A 155 -3.68 -20.23 -6.47
C PRO A 155 -3.05 -19.41 -7.60
N TYR A 156 -3.25 -18.09 -7.59
CA TYR A 156 -2.75 -17.18 -8.64
C TYR A 156 -1.51 -16.40 -8.22
N LEU A 157 -0.75 -16.86 -7.22
CA LEU A 157 0.39 -16.12 -6.68
C LEU A 157 1.49 -15.87 -7.72
N SER A 158 1.76 -16.84 -8.59
CA SER A 158 2.77 -16.73 -9.67
C SER A 158 2.37 -15.67 -10.70
N GLU A 159 1.09 -15.58 -11.04
CA GLU A 159 0.52 -14.61 -11.95
C GLU A 159 0.57 -13.21 -11.35
N LEU A 160 0.09 -13.04 -10.12
CA LEU A 160 0.20 -11.82 -9.34
C LEU A 160 1.64 -11.28 -9.33
N LYS A 161 2.60 -12.13 -8.97
CA LYS A 161 4.02 -11.77 -8.94
C LYS A 161 4.51 -11.29 -10.31
N LYS A 162 4.17 -12.00 -11.39
CA LYS A 162 4.58 -11.68 -12.76
C LYS A 162 4.02 -10.33 -13.20
N GLU A 163 2.71 -10.12 -13.05
CA GLU A 163 2.02 -8.89 -13.47
C GLU A 163 2.50 -7.69 -12.68
N THR A 164 2.47 -7.74 -11.35
CA THR A 164 2.92 -6.65 -10.50
C THR A 164 4.39 -6.30 -10.77
N THR A 165 5.28 -7.30 -10.94
CA THR A 165 6.69 -7.04 -11.26
C THR A 165 6.86 -6.38 -12.62
N LYS A 166 6.05 -6.74 -13.62
CA LYS A 166 6.05 -6.12 -14.95
C LYS A 166 5.67 -4.63 -14.85
N ASN A 167 4.59 -4.33 -14.15
CA ASN A 167 4.10 -2.97 -13.97
C ASN A 167 5.12 -2.08 -13.25
N ILE A 168 5.71 -2.57 -12.16
CA ILE A 168 6.74 -1.83 -11.42
C ILE A 168 8.00 -1.59 -12.29
N LYS A 169 8.38 -2.52 -13.18
CA LYS A 169 9.49 -2.30 -14.11
C LYS A 169 9.18 -1.19 -15.13
N ALA A 170 7.92 -1.08 -15.53
CA ALA A 170 7.42 0.00 -16.39
C ALA A 170 7.20 1.34 -15.62
N ASN A 171 7.57 1.39 -14.34
CA ASN A 171 7.31 2.52 -13.42
C ASN A 171 5.81 2.86 -13.31
N SER A 172 4.98 1.85 -13.41
CA SER A 172 3.52 1.90 -13.21
C SER A 172 3.14 1.09 -11.99
N TYR A 173 2.08 1.50 -11.33
CA TYR A 173 1.52 0.80 -10.17
C TYR A 173 0.01 0.71 -10.37
N ASP A 174 -0.53 -0.47 -10.07
CA ASP A 174 -1.98 -0.64 -10.00
C ASP A 174 -2.50 0.00 -8.72
N PHE A 175 -3.77 0.36 -8.71
CA PHE A 175 -4.40 0.94 -7.52
C PHE A 175 -4.26 0.03 -6.29
N GLU A 176 -4.36 -1.27 -6.50
CA GLU A 176 -4.29 -2.32 -5.50
C GLU A 176 -2.90 -2.45 -4.85
N ASP A 177 -1.85 -1.94 -5.50
CA ASP A 177 -0.50 -1.87 -4.91
C ASP A 177 -0.35 -0.75 -3.89
N LEU A 178 -1.19 0.29 -3.96
CA LEU A 178 -1.04 1.50 -3.16
C LEU A 178 -1.11 1.22 -1.65
N ALA A 179 -2.00 0.33 -1.22
CA ALA A 179 -2.11 -0.06 0.18
C ALA A 179 -0.79 -0.61 0.73
N SER A 180 -0.16 -1.51 -0.03
CA SER A 180 1.15 -2.09 0.31
C SER A 180 2.26 -1.05 0.35
N LEU A 181 2.30 -0.15 -0.64
CA LEU A 181 3.32 0.90 -0.72
C LEU A 181 3.19 1.91 0.42
N ILE A 182 1.96 2.31 0.78
CA ILE A 182 1.67 3.19 1.92
C ILE A 182 2.09 2.51 3.23
N TYR A 183 1.73 1.25 3.41
CA TYR A 183 2.08 0.48 4.60
C TYR A 183 3.59 0.33 4.78
N ILE A 184 4.32 -0.04 3.73
CA ILE A 184 5.78 -0.09 3.74
C ILE A 184 6.36 1.29 4.06
N LYS A 185 5.89 2.35 3.40
CA LYS A 185 6.36 3.73 3.61
C LYS A 185 6.21 4.15 5.08
N ARG A 186 5.07 3.83 5.69
CA ARG A 186 4.80 4.09 7.10
C ARG A 186 5.83 3.41 8.01
N LEU A 187 6.21 2.17 7.72
CA LEU A 187 7.11 1.40 8.57
C LEU A 187 8.58 1.78 8.39
N ILE A 188 9.01 2.18 7.20
CA ILE A 188 10.43 2.48 6.95
C ILE A 188 10.79 3.95 7.15
N SER A 189 9.95 4.88 6.68
CA SER A 189 10.22 6.32 6.73
C SER A 189 8.93 7.13 6.48
N PRO A 190 8.04 7.27 7.46
CA PRO A 190 6.81 8.03 7.32
C PRO A 190 7.11 9.51 7.10
N ASP A 191 6.22 10.18 6.37
CA ASP A 191 6.27 11.61 6.22
C ASP A 191 5.70 12.29 7.48
N LYS A 192 6.44 13.23 8.05
CA LYS A 192 5.99 14.00 9.23
C LYS A 192 4.76 14.85 8.99
N TYR A 193 4.45 15.15 7.73
CA TYR A 193 3.23 15.88 7.38
C TYR A 193 1.97 15.16 7.84
N TYR A 194 1.95 13.83 7.80
CA TYR A 194 0.80 13.02 8.22
C TYR A 194 0.44 13.17 9.70
N GLU A 195 1.39 13.54 10.56
CA GLU A 195 1.13 13.79 11.99
C GLU A 195 0.21 15.00 12.24
N LYS A 196 0.11 15.90 11.26
CA LYS A 196 -0.73 17.11 11.32
C LYS A 196 -2.20 16.84 10.98
N ILE A 197 -2.48 15.73 10.30
CA ILE A 197 -3.84 15.35 9.91
C ILE A 197 -4.60 14.88 11.15
N LYS A 198 -5.72 15.57 11.46
CA LYS A 198 -6.54 15.27 12.65
C LYS A 198 -7.82 14.54 12.31
N HIS A 199 -8.33 14.76 11.11
CA HIS A 199 -9.56 14.14 10.64
C HIS A 199 -9.45 13.78 9.16
N VAL A 200 -10.01 12.64 8.78
CA VAL A 200 -10.05 12.15 7.40
C VAL A 200 -11.50 11.88 7.04
N VAL A 201 -11.90 12.37 5.89
CA VAL A 201 -13.20 12.06 5.29
C VAL A 201 -12.93 11.21 4.05
N ILE A 202 -13.59 10.08 3.95
CA ILE A 202 -13.52 9.18 2.79
C ILE A 202 -14.93 9.09 2.22
N ASP A 203 -15.08 9.43 0.96
CA ASP A 203 -16.32 9.27 0.20
C ASP A 203 -16.16 8.14 -0.81
N GLU A 204 -17.27 7.56 -1.28
CA GLU A 204 -17.28 6.38 -2.18
C GLU A 204 -16.41 5.23 -1.65
N ALA A 205 -16.46 5.03 -0.36
CA ALA A 205 -15.53 4.15 0.35
C ALA A 205 -15.77 2.66 0.06
N GLN A 206 -16.92 2.28 -0.52
CA GLN A 206 -17.23 0.91 -0.95
C GLN A 206 -16.25 0.38 -2.01
N ASP A 207 -15.57 1.27 -2.74
CA ASP A 207 -14.62 0.91 -3.80
C ASP A 207 -13.20 0.62 -3.25
N LEU A 208 -12.99 0.77 -1.95
CA LEU A 208 -11.73 0.46 -1.27
C LEU A 208 -11.80 -0.94 -0.63
N GLY A 209 -10.68 -1.68 -0.67
CA GLY A 209 -10.58 -2.94 0.04
C GLY A 209 -10.11 -2.78 1.49
N GLU A 210 -10.22 -3.83 2.30
CA GLU A 210 -9.87 -3.81 3.72
C GLU A 210 -8.43 -3.34 3.98
N PHE A 211 -7.49 -3.78 3.16
CA PHE A 211 -6.09 -3.39 3.34
C PHE A 211 -5.85 -1.90 3.05
N ASN A 212 -6.64 -1.27 2.18
CA ASN A 212 -6.59 0.17 1.96
C ASN A 212 -6.96 0.92 3.25
N PHE A 213 -8.05 0.55 3.89
CA PHE A 213 -8.49 1.13 5.17
C PHE A 213 -7.46 0.90 6.28
N TYR A 214 -6.97 -0.34 6.41
CA TYR A 214 -5.94 -0.66 7.39
C TYR A 214 -4.68 0.18 7.20
N SER A 215 -4.19 0.33 5.97
CA SER A 215 -2.99 1.11 5.65
C SER A 215 -3.16 2.59 5.95
N LEU A 216 -4.36 3.15 5.67
CA LEU A 216 -4.71 4.53 6.01
C LEU A 216 -4.69 4.73 7.53
N LYS A 217 -5.36 3.85 8.29
CA LYS A 217 -5.39 3.95 9.76
C LYS A 217 -4.02 3.78 10.38
N ALA A 218 -3.22 2.84 9.90
CA ALA A 218 -1.84 2.64 10.35
C ALA A 218 -0.96 3.86 10.09
N THR A 219 -1.18 4.58 8.97
CA THR A 219 -0.44 5.79 8.60
C THR A 219 -0.87 7.00 9.41
N LEU A 220 -2.15 7.07 9.79
CA LEU A 220 -2.79 8.18 10.48
C LEU A 220 -3.38 7.73 11.84
N PRO A 221 -2.56 7.18 12.75
CA PRO A 221 -3.07 6.54 13.98
C PRO A 221 -3.82 7.50 14.90
N SER A 222 -3.47 8.79 14.88
CA SER A 222 -4.07 9.83 15.73
C SER A 222 -5.25 10.55 15.07
N ALA A 223 -5.56 10.25 13.81
CA ALA A 223 -6.67 10.86 13.11
C ALA A 223 -7.99 10.16 13.43
N THR A 224 -9.06 10.92 13.46
CA THR A 224 -10.44 10.42 13.41
C THR A 224 -10.88 10.26 11.95
N PHE A 225 -11.88 9.43 11.70
CA PHE A 225 -12.35 9.11 10.35
C PHE A 225 -13.87 9.26 10.28
N SER A 226 -14.35 9.87 9.18
CA SER A 226 -15.72 9.78 8.70
C SER A 226 -15.71 9.09 7.35
N ILE A 227 -16.37 7.95 7.27
CA ILE A 227 -16.32 7.09 6.08
C ILE A 227 -17.73 6.98 5.54
N PHE A 228 -17.92 7.37 4.28
CA PHE A 228 -19.18 7.36 3.57
C PHE A 228 -19.09 6.45 2.35
N GLY A 229 -20.15 5.73 2.08
CA GLY A 229 -20.26 4.89 0.90
C GLY A 229 -21.57 4.13 0.85
N ASP A 230 -21.86 3.56 -0.29
CA ASP A 230 -23.07 2.79 -0.56
C ASP A 230 -22.70 1.48 -1.27
N LEU A 231 -22.85 0.35 -0.58
CA LEU A 231 -22.52 -0.95 -1.15
C LEU A 231 -23.36 -1.29 -2.39
N ALA A 232 -24.56 -0.74 -2.49
CA ALA A 232 -25.41 -0.92 -3.67
C ALA A 232 -24.87 -0.22 -4.93
N GLN A 233 -24.00 0.78 -4.76
CA GLN A 233 -23.38 1.54 -5.84
C GLN A 233 -21.96 1.06 -6.17
N SER A 234 -21.47 -0.03 -5.55
CA SER A 234 -20.12 -0.55 -5.82
C SER A 234 -20.00 -1.06 -7.26
N ILE A 235 -19.14 -0.41 -8.05
CA ILE A 235 -18.79 -0.84 -9.41
C ILE A 235 -17.44 -1.56 -9.46
N TYR A 236 -16.70 -1.57 -8.34
CA TYR A 236 -15.40 -2.21 -8.19
C TYR A 236 -15.45 -3.40 -7.22
N ASP A 237 -16.49 -4.24 -7.34
CA ASP A 237 -16.68 -5.45 -6.51
C ASP A 237 -15.47 -6.38 -6.52
N TYR A 238 -14.69 -6.37 -7.59
CA TYR A 238 -13.45 -7.13 -7.71
C TYR A 238 -12.33 -6.66 -6.76
N ARG A 239 -12.45 -5.52 -6.07
CA ARG A 239 -11.46 -5.03 -5.10
C ARG A 239 -12.08 -4.43 -3.84
N GLY A 240 -13.31 -3.96 -3.92
CA GLY A 240 -14.03 -3.27 -2.84
C GLY A 240 -14.40 -4.17 -1.66
N ILE A 241 -14.95 -3.55 -0.62
CA ILE A 241 -15.48 -4.25 0.55
C ILE A 241 -16.84 -4.90 0.25
N ASN A 242 -17.16 -5.96 0.99
CA ASN A 242 -18.48 -6.61 0.88
C ASN A 242 -19.45 -6.14 1.98
N ASN A 243 -18.93 -5.63 3.08
CA ASN A 243 -19.76 -5.11 4.18
C ASN A 243 -18.98 -4.14 5.06
N TRP A 244 -19.69 -3.25 5.76
CA TRP A 244 -19.10 -2.25 6.64
C TRP A 244 -18.53 -2.82 7.94
N THR A 245 -18.92 -4.02 8.33
CA THR A 245 -18.39 -4.70 9.51
C THR A 245 -16.91 -5.02 9.33
N GLU A 246 -16.47 -5.39 8.11
CA GLU A 246 -15.06 -5.62 7.78
C GLU A 246 -14.22 -4.36 8.02
N VAL A 247 -14.71 -3.20 7.59
CA VAL A 247 -14.03 -1.91 7.82
C VAL A 247 -13.98 -1.58 9.30
N ASN A 248 -15.10 -1.73 10.02
CA ASN A 248 -15.16 -1.46 11.45
C ASN A 248 -14.19 -2.36 12.23
N ASN A 249 -14.08 -3.62 11.85
CA ASN A 249 -13.17 -4.56 12.47
C ASN A 249 -11.69 -4.22 12.16
N SER A 250 -11.34 -4.03 10.90
CA SER A 250 -9.96 -3.83 10.46
C SER A 250 -9.38 -2.47 10.87
N MET A 251 -10.20 -1.40 10.89
CA MET A 251 -9.77 -0.05 11.26
C MET A 251 -9.94 0.29 12.73
N PHE A 252 -11.03 -0.17 13.34
CA PHE A 252 -11.48 0.35 14.64
C PHE A 252 -11.64 -0.72 15.72
N ASN A 253 -11.28 -1.97 15.46
CA ASN A 253 -11.46 -3.11 16.37
C ASN A 253 -12.91 -3.17 16.91
N ASN A 254 -13.88 -2.97 16.02
CA ASN A 254 -15.33 -2.90 16.30
C ASN A 254 -15.78 -1.74 17.21
N ASN A 255 -14.97 -0.70 17.36
CA ASN A 255 -15.32 0.50 18.15
C ASN A 255 -15.84 1.67 17.29
N GLY A 256 -16.04 1.50 15.99
CA GLY A 256 -16.65 2.49 15.12
C GLY A 256 -18.17 2.47 15.20
N ASN A 257 -18.82 3.61 15.07
CA ASN A 257 -20.27 3.73 14.95
C ASN A 257 -20.68 3.62 13.49
N ILE A 258 -21.60 2.72 13.16
CA ILE A 258 -22.19 2.60 11.83
C ILE A 258 -23.57 3.27 11.87
N ILE A 259 -23.80 4.24 10.99
CA ILE A 259 -25.07 4.95 10.84
C ILE A 259 -25.57 4.73 9.42
N ASN A 260 -26.78 4.20 9.28
CA ASN A 260 -27.40 3.97 7.99
C ASN A 260 -28.29 5.18 7.58
N PHE A 261 -28.11 5.64 6.35
CA PHE A 261 -28.94 6.66 5.73
C PHE A 261 -29.77 5.98 4.63
N ASN A 262 -31.02 5.69 4.92
CA ASN A 262 -31.90 4.94 4.02
C ASN A 262 -32.78 5.84 3.15
N LYS A 263 -32.71 7.17 3.33
CA LYS A 263 -33.59 8.10 2.62
C LYS A 263 -32.84 8.91 1.57
N SER A 264 -33.30 8.80 0.32
CA SER A 264 -32.79 9.63 -0.79
C SER A 264 -33.55 10.94 -0.88
N TYR A 265 -32.81 12.05 -1.10
CA TYR A 265 -33.36 13.39 -1.41
C TYR A 265 -32.95 13.86 -2.81
N ARG A 266 -32.11 13.10 -3.50
CA ARG A 266 -31.55 13.46 -4.82
C ARG A 266 -32.45 13.07 -5.96
N THR A 267 -32.96 11.84 -5.93
CA THR A 267 -33.79 11.23 -6.97
C THR A 267 -35.27 11.37 -6.67
N THR A 268 -36.14 11.04 -7.66
CA THR A 268 -37.58 10.99 -7.51
C THR A 268 -38.02 9.58 -7.06
N ALA A 269 -39.24 9.46 -6.53
CA ALA A 269 -39.81 8.20 -6.09
C ALA A 269 -39.85 7.16 -7.24
N GLU A 270 -40.21 7.60 -8.43
CA GLU A 270 -40.32 6.76 -9.62
C GLU A 270 -38.97 6.15 -10.05
N ILE A 271 -37.85 6.92 -9.91
CA ILE A 271 -36.50 6.43 -10.17
C ILE A 271 -36.06 5.47 -9.07
N MET A 272 -36.36 5.82 -7.80
CA MET A 272 -36.00 4.98 -6.67
C MET A 272 -36.71 3.63 -6.67
N ASP A 273 -38.00 3.58 -7.07
CA ASP A 273 -38.70 2.30 -7.16
C ASP A 273 -38.03 1.32 -8.12
N VAL A 274 -37.56 1.79 -9.28
CA VAL A 274 -36.82 0.93 -10.22
C VAL A 274 -35.43 0.54 -9.64
N ALA A 275 -34.73 1.45 -8.97
CA ALA A 275 -33.45 1.16 -8.32
C ALA A 275 -33.61 0.16 -7.18
N ASP A 276 -34.65 0.31 -6.38
CA ASP A 276 -34.98 -0.60 -5.27
C ASP A 276 -35.34 -2.01 -5.75
N ASP A 277 -36.07 -2.14 -6.86
CA ASP A 277 -36.34 -3.45 -7.48
C ASP A 277 -35.07 -4.17 -7.89
N VAL A 278 -34.09 -3.43 -8.44
CA VAL A 278 -32.77 -3.98 -8.76
C VAL A 278 -32.03 -4.36 -7.47
N ALA A 279 -32.03 -3.49 -6.46
CA ALA A 279 -31.36 -3.75 -5.17
C ALA A 279 -31.93 -4.98 -4.46
N GLU A 280 -33.25 -5.14 -4.44
CA GLU A 280 -33.91 -6.34 -3.88
C GLU A 280 -33.52 -7.62 -4.63
N SER A 281 -33.35 -7.56 -5.95
CA SER A 281 -32.96 -8.71 -6.76
C SER A 281 -31.58 -9.29 -6.38
N ILE A 282 -30.74 -8.49 -5.76
CA ILE A 282 -29.39 -8.87 -5.31
C ILE A 282 -29.29 -8.95 -3.76
N GLY A 283 -30.44 -8.94 -3.05
CA GLY A 283 -30.51 -9.13 -1.61
C GLY A 283 -30.21 -7.89 -0.77
N LEU A 284 -30.20 -6.70 -1.37
CA LEU A 284 -30.15 -5.42 -0.67
C LEU A 284 -31.57 -4.94 -0.34
N GLY A 285 -31.69 -4.18 0.75
CA GLY A 285 -33.00 -3.66 1.17
C GLY A 285 -33.47 -2.49 0.32
N ARG A 286 -34.78 -2.19 0.38
CA ARG A 286 -35.35 -0.98 -0.25
C ARG A 286 -35.02 0.27 0.55
N SER A 287 -34.99 1.41 -0.13
CA SER A 287 -34.83 2.72 0.49
C SER A 287 -36.13 3.17 1.19
N ASP A 288 -36.01 4.11 2.12
CA ASP A 288 -37.15 4.75 2.75
C ASP A 288 -37.89 5.64 1.73
N LEU A 289 -39.16 5.94 2.05
CA LEU A 289 -40.04 6.71 1.17
C LEU A 289 -39.42 8.04 0.71
N VAL A 290 -39.33 8.23 -0.59
CA VAL A 290 -38.86 9.45 -1.23
C VAL A 290 -40.04 10.40 -1.41
N VAL A 291 -39.87 11.68 -1.04
CA VAL A 291 -40.94 12.68 -1.06
C VAL A 291 -41.04 13.40 -2.41
N ARG A 292 -39.97 13.37 -3.20
CA ARG A 292 -39.90 14.08 -4.48
C ARG A 292 -40.47 13.18 -5.60
N HIS A 293 -41.40 13.71 -6.39
CA HIS A 293 -41.99 13.04 -7.55
C HIS A 293 -41.45 13.62 -8.87
N GLY A 294 -41.42 12.81 -9.92
CA GLY A 294 -40.97 13.17 -11.23
C GLY A 294 -41.70 12.38 -12.34
N GLU A 295 -41.09 12.30 -13.52
CA GLU A 295 -41.57 11.47 -14.59
C GLU A 295 -41.30 9.99 -14.30
N GLU A 296 -42.18 9.12 -14.80
CA GLU A 296 -42.01 7.67 -14.71
C GLU A 296 -40.78 7.19 -15.50
N VAL A 297 -40.13 6.15 -15.01
CA VAL A 297 -39.02 5.52 -15.72
C VAL A 297 -39.57 4.73 -16.92
N ASN A 298 -39.11 5.06 -18.09
CA ASN A 298 -39.51 4.37 -19.31
C ASN A 298 -38.50 3.28 -19.67
N VAL A 299 -38.91 2.02 -19.59
CA VAL A 299 -38.10 0.86 -19.99
C VAL A 299 -38.56 0.38 -21.37
N MET A 300 -37.67 0.40 -22.35
CA MET A 300 -37.96 -0.03 -23.69
C MET A 300 -37.01 -1.17 -24.13
N LYS A 301 -37.60 -2.20 -24.70
CA LYS A 301 -36.84 -3.26 -25.38
C LYS A 301 -36.73 -2.92 -26.85
N VAL A 302 -35.50 -2.80 -27.34
CA VAL A 302 -35.20 -2.62 -28.75
C VAL A 302 -34.85 -3.98 -29.35
N GLU A 303 -35.57 -4.39 -30.40
CA GLU A 303 -35.39 -5.72 -31.02
C GLU A 303 -34.14 -5.79 -31.91
N GLU A 304 -33.77 -4.68 -32.55
CA GLU A 304 -32.57 -4.56 -33.40
C GLU A 304 -31.65 -3.45 -32.86
N GLU A 305 -30.39 -3.76 -32.58
CA GLU A 305 -29.43 -2.80 -32.07
C GLU A 305 -29.26 -1.57 -32.97
N ASN A 306 -29.37 -1.74 -34.27
CA ASN A 306 -29.28 -0.65 -35.26
C ASN A 306 -30.33 0.46 -35.06
N ASN A 307 -31.42 0.18 -34.34
CA ASN A 307 -32.47 1.16 -34.07
C ASN A 307 -32.19 2.01 -32.81
N ILE A 308 -31.21 1.64 -32.00
CA ILE A 308 -30.87 2.35 -30.75
C ILE A 308 -30.51 3.82 -31.01
N PRO A 309 -29.62 4.17 -31.98
CA PRO A 309 -29.24 5.56 -32.22
C PRO A 309 -30.41 6.44 -32.66
N GLN A 310 -31.29 5.91 -33.51
CA GLN A 310 -32.47 6.64 -33.95
C GLN A 310 -33.43 6.92 -32.79
N TYR A 311 -33.66 5.95 -31.93
CA TYR A 311 -34.47 6.11 -30.73
C TYR A 311 -33.89 7.13 -29.76
N ILE A 312 -32.56 7.07 -29.50
CA ILE A 312 -31.88 8.06 -28.69
C ILE A 312 -32.04 9.47 -29.26
N LYS A 313 -31.91 9.63 -30.58
CA LYS A 313 -32.12 10.91 -31.25
C LYS A 313 -33.54 11.46 -31.00
N GLU A 314 -34.56 10.64 -31.11
CA GLU A 314 -35.94 11.03 -30.87
C GLU A 314 -36.12 11.48 -29.40
N LYS A 315 -35.58 10.74 -28.46
CA LYS A 315 -35.64 11.10 -27.04
C LYS A 315 -34.83 12.36 -26.71
N LEU A 316 -33.70 12.58 -27.34
CA LEU A 316 -32.93 13.81 -27.17
C LEU A 316 -33.71 15.06 -27.63
N ILE A 317 -34.45 14.94 -28.72
CA ILE A 317 -35.33 16.01 -29.23
C ILE A 317 -36.48 16.25 -28.25
N GLU A 318 -37.20 15.20 -27.84
CA GLU A 318 -38.28 15.26 -26.86
C GLU A 318 -37.85 15.95 -25.56
N TYR A 319 -36.73 15.54 -24.99
CA TYR A 319 -36.25 16.10 -23.73
C TYR A 319 -35.78 17.56 -23.88
N LYS A 320 -35.20 17.94 -25.00
CA LYS A 320 -34.87 19.35 -25.28
C LYS A 320 -36.15 20.21 -25.40
N GLU A 321 -37.19 19.71 -26.04
CA GLU A 321 -38.48 20.39 -26.13
C GLU A 321 -39.15 20.54 -24.75
N LYS A 322 -39.01 19.55 -23.88
CA LYS A 322 -39.43 19.62 -22.47
C LYS A 322 -38.59 20.57 -21.62
N GLY A 323 -37.49 21.13 -22.15
CA GLY A 323 -36.67 22.12 -21.49
C GLY A 323 -35.51 21.56 -20.65
N TYR A 324 -35.19 20.26 -20.80
CA TYR A 324 -34.00 19.68 -20.14
C TYR A 324 -32.71 20.26 -20.76
N LYS A 325 -31.84 20.79 -19.90
CA LYS A 325 -30.58 21.45 -20.31
C LYS A 325 -29.39 20.51 -20.35
N THR A 326 -29.42 19.47 -19.51
CA THR A 326 -28.34 18.49 -19.39
C THR A 326 -28.93 17.10 -19.58
N ILE A 327 -28.42 16.38 -20.57
CA ILE A 327 -28.85 15.01 -20.88
C ILE A 327 -27.58 14.17 -21.01
N ALA A 328 -27.57 13.01 -20.36
CA ALA A 328 -26.46 12.05 -20.45
C ALA A 328 -26.95 10.75 -21.09
N ILE A 329 -26.10 10.14 -21.91
CA ILE A 329 -26.29 8.78 -22.44
C ILE A 329 -25.23 7.91 -21.78
N ILE A 330 -25.66 6.86 -21.07
CA ILE A 330 -24.79 5.94 -20.36
C ILE A 330 -24.88 4.58 -21.05
N SER A 331 -23.73 4.03 -21.42
CA SER A 331 -23.61 2.69 -22.02
C SER A 331 -22.81 1.75 -21.13
N LYS A 332 -23.02 0.45 -21.29
CA LYS A 332 -22.35 -0.57 -20.48
C LYS A 332 -20.85 -0.74 -20.83
N THR A 333 -20.47 -0.45 -22.07
CA THR A 333 -19.08 -0.65 -22.55
C THR A 333 -18.67 0.51 -23.47
N ASP A 334 -17.35 0.77 -23.53
CA ASP A 334 -16.78 1.77 -24.43
C ASP A 334 -17.07 1.45 -25.91
N LEU A 335 -17.10 0.17 -26.27
CA LEU A 335 -17.46 -0.25 -27.62
C LEU A 335 -18.87 0.20 -28.00
N LEU A 336 -19.84 0.00 -27.11
CA LEU A 336 -21.23 0.43 -27.33
C LEU A 336 -21.34 1.95 -27.30
N SER A 337 -20.58 2.63 -26.41
CA SER A 337 -20.52 4.10 -26.38
C SER A 337 -20.03 4.67 -27.70
N ASN A 338 -18.92 4.16 -28.21
CA ASN A 338 -18.35 4.60 -29.47
C ASN A 338 -19.29 4.33 -30.66
N TYR A 339 -19.86 3.14 -30.72
CA TYR A 339 -20.86 2.77 -31.74
C TYR A 339 -22.05 3.76 -31.74
N ILE A 340 -22.65 4.01 -30.57
CA ILE A 340 -23.78 4.95 -30.45
C ILE A 340 -23.37 6.37 -30.86
N ASN A 341 -22.16 6.81 -30.45
CA ASN A 341 -21.65 8.15 -30.76
C ASN A 341 -21.37 8.35 -32.26
N ASP A 342 -20.81 7.33 -32.94
CA ASP A 342 -20.55 7.36 -34.38
C ASP A 342 -21.88 7.45 -35.19
N ASP A 343 -22.86 6.65 -34.82
CA ASP A 343 -24.16 6.65 -35.48
C ASP A 343 -24.97 7.93 -35.21
N LEU A 344 -24.92 8.47 -33.98
CA LEU A 344 -25.54 9.77 -33.68
C LEU A 344 -24.86 10.89 -34.45
N SER A 345 -23.53 10.83 -34.63
CA SER A 345 -22.78 11.79 -35.43
C SER A 345 -23.20 11.72 -36.91
N ALA A 346 -23.42 10.53 -37.45
CA ALA A 346 -23.96 10.34 -38.79
C ALA A 346 -25.39 10.91 -38.95
N LEU A 347 -26.17 10.92 -37.86
CA LEU A 347 -27.49 11.54 -37.78
C LEU A 347 -27.44 13.05 -37.48
N GLY A 348 -26.25 13.67 -37.46
CA GLY A 348 -26.07 15.12 -37.26
C GLY A 348 -26.09 15.54 -35.78
N ILE A 349 -25.95 14.61 -34.84
CA ILE A 349 -25.88 14.88 -33.40
C ILE A 349 -24.48 14.60 -32.88
N HIS A 350 -23.78 15.67 -32.48
CA HIS A 350 -22.44 15.55 -31.91
C HIS A 350 -22.52 15.63 -30.39
N ILE A 351 -22.14 14.57 -29.72
CA ILE A 351 -22.08 14.46 -28.25
C ILE A 351 -20.62 14.21 -27.82
N PRO A 352 -20.10 14.98 -26.86
CA PRO A 352 -18.76 14.71 -26.32
C PRO A 352 -18.76 13.35 -25.61
N ASN A 353 -17.84 12.46 -26.00
CA ASN A 353 -17.58 11.23 -25.27
C ASN A 353 -16.72 11.59 -24.05
N VAL A 354 -17.20 11.28 -22.85
CA VAL A 354 -16.51 11.53 -21.57
C VAL A 354 -16.15 10.15 -21.02
N THR A 355 -14.93 9.70 -21.35
CA THR A 355 -14.32 8.47 -20.80
C THR A 355 -13.30 8.83 -19.74
#